data_241ed1c8c4967e9ceb1132c71e7238f2
#
_entry.id   241ed1c8c4967e9ceb1132c71e7238f2
#
_cell.length_a   1.000
_cell.length_b   1.000
_cell.length_c   1.000
_cell.angle_alpha   90.00
_cell.angle_beta   90.00
_cell.angle_gamma   90.00
#
_symmetry.space_group_name_H-M   'P 1'
#
loop_
_entity.id
_entity.type
_entity.pdbx_description
1 polymer ?
#
loop_
_entity_poly.entity_id
_entity_poly.type
_entity_poly.pdbx_seq_one_letter_code
_entity_poly.pdbx_strand_id
1 'polypeptide(L)'
;MTLTDAATSLHEQLVHEHSAHNYHPLPVVVAQGSGAWVTDVEGRHYLDCLAGYSALNFGHRHPDLVAAAHRQLERVTLTSRAFGNDQLGPFCAELAVLTGKQRVLPMNTGAEAVESGLKVARKWGYEVKGVPADRARIVVSAGGFHGRTISIVGFSTDPDARGGFGPFTPGFDVVPYGDLGALAAAIGPDTVAVLLEPVQGEAGVIVPPAGYLAGVRALCDDARVLFVADEVQSGLGRTGQVLATRGAGVDADVYLLGKALGGGIVPLSAVVADTDVLGVLRPGQHGSTFGGNPLACAVGRAVLELLADTGPHGMLAAGRRRGAVLQERLGRLVGHGVVAVRGVGLWAGVDVDPRLGSGRAVSEALARRGVLVKDTHGATIRFSPPLVVTEDEVAFAVDALEQVLDELR
;
A
#
# COMPACT_ATOMS: atom_id res chain seq x y z
N MET A 1 -0.48 -36.48 -0.90
CA MET A 1 -1.80 -36.54 -1.54
C MET A 1 -2.43 -35.17 -1.35
N THR A 2 -2.38 -34.31 -2.35
CA THR A 2 -3.03 -33.00 -2.33
C THR A 2 -4.53 -33.27 -2.48
N LEU A 3 -5.25 -33.29 -1.37
CA LEU A 3 -6.70 -33.19 -1.39
C LEU A 3 -7.02 -31.72 -1.78
N THR A 4 -7.10 -31.46 -3.06
CA THR A 4 -7.84 -30.32 -3.55
C THR A 4 -9.29 -30.71 -3.37
N ASP A 5 -9.95 -30.17 -2.36
CA ASP A 5 -11.32 -30.47 -2.05
C ASP A 5 -12.24 -30.02 -3.19
N ALA A 6 -13.40 -30.63 -3.35
CA ALA A 6 -14.22 -30.47 -4.55
C ALA A 6 -14.70 -29.01 -4.78
N ALA A 7 -14.98 -28.27 -3.72
CA ALA A 7 -15.42 -26.89 -3.84
C ALA A 7 -14.26 -25.95 -4.27
N THR A 8 -13.07 -26.12 -3.70
CA THR A 8 -11.87 -25.38 -4.12
C THR A 8 -11.57 -25.65 -5.60
N SER A 9 -11.57 -26.92 -6.05
CA SER A 9 -11.32 -27.30 -7.44
C SER A 9 -12.33 -26.67 -8.40
N LEU A 10 -13.60 -26.64 -8.05
CA LEU A 10 -14.64 -25.99 -8.87
C LEU A 10 -14.39 -24.49 -9.03
N HIS A 11 -14.08 -23.79 -7.95
CA HIS A 11 -13.79 -22.34 -8.01
C HIS A 11 -12.53 -22.05 -8.82
N GLU A 12 -11.47 -22.81 -8.65
CA GLU A 12 -10.23 -22.68 -9.43
C GLU A 12 -10.48 -22.94 -10.93
N GLN A 13 -11.29 -23.94 -11.28
CA GLN A 13 -11.68 -24.20 -12.65
C GLN A 13 -12.45 -23.03 -13.27
N LEU A 14 -13.47 -22.49 -12.58
CA LEU A 14 -14.25 -21.36 -13.06
C LEU A 14 -13.37 -20.12 -13.28
N VAL A 15 -12.42 -19.83 -12.38
CA VAL A 15 -11.45 -18.74 -12.54
C VAL A 15 -10.55 -19.02 -13.74
N HIS A 16 -10.06 -20.24 -13.91
CA HIS A 16 -9.22 -20.61 -15.04
C HIS A 16 -9.96 -20.47 -16.40
N GLU A 17 -11.22 -20.85 -16.45
CA GLU A 17 -12.00 -20.82 -17.69
C GLU A 17 -12.48 -19.40 -18.07
N HIS A 18 -12.73 -18.52 -17.09
CA HIS A 18 -13.47 -17.28 -17.32
C HIS A 18 -12.75 -15.99 -16.93
N SER A 19 -11.56 -16.05 -16.29
CA SER A 19 -10.80 -14.85 -15.96
C SER A 19 -9.49 -14.76 -16.74
N ALA A 20 -8.89 -13.57 -16.78
CA ALA A 20 -7.54 -13.39 -17.33
C ALA A 20 -6.51 -14.08 -16.40
N HIS A 21 -5.52 -14.77 -16.99
CA HIS A 21 -4.49 -15.50 -16.24
C HIS A 21 -3.33 -14.60 -15.81
N ASN A 22 -3.64 -13.47 -15.19
CA ASN A 22 -2.67 -12.47 -14.77
C ASN A 22 -2.24 -12.61 -13.30
N TYR A 23 -2.78 -13.59 -12.56
CA TYR A 23 -2.40 -13.92 -11.20
C TYR A 23 -2.12 -15.42 -11.03
N HIS A 24 -1.23 -15.73 -10.07
CA HIS A 24 -0.99 -17.10 -9.61
C HIS A 24 -1.26 -17.16 -8.10
N PRO A 25 -2.53 -17.34 -7.67
CA PRO A 25 -2.91 -17.37 -6.25
C PRO A 25 -2.36 -18.61 -5.54
N LEU A 26 -2.36 -18.59 -4.21
CA LEU A 26 -2.26 -19.80 -3.40
C LEU A 26 -3.55 -20.64 -3.57
N PRO A 27 -3.50 -21.96 -3.43
CA PRO A 27 -4.67 -22.83 -3.59
C PRO A 27 -5.60 -22.75 -2.36
N VAL A 28 -6.10 -21.57 -2.08
CA VAL A 28 -7.01 -21.26 -0.97
C VAL A 28 -8.11 -20.36 -1.49
N VAL A 29 -9.35 -20.81 -1.41
CA VAL A 29 -10.53 -20.05 -1.85
C VAL A 29 -11.26 -19.52 -0.62
N VAL A 30 -10.99 -18.27 -0.26
CA VAL A 30 -11.55 -17.62 0.93
C VAL A 30 -13.04 -17.32 0.72
N ALA A 31 -13.87 -17.67 1.69
CA ALA A 31 -15.32 -17.42 1.70
C ALA A 31 -15.77 -16.47 2.79
N GLN A 32 -15.10 -16.45 3.94
CA GLN A 32 -15.46 -15.62 5.09
C GLN A 32 -14.23 -15.00 5.73
N GLY A 33 -14.41 -13.90 6.47
CA GLY A 33 -13.33 -13.26 7.21
C GLY A 33 -13.85 -12.49 8.42
N SER A 34 -13.06 -12.47 9.50
CA SER A 34 -13.34 -11.69 10.72
C SER A 34 -12.02 -11.38 11.44
N GLY A 35 -11.78 -10.10 11.77
CA GLY A 35 -10.54 -9.69 12.41
C GLY A 35 -9.31 -10.05 11.56
N ALA A 36 -8.37 -10.80 12.09
CA ALA A 36 -7.19 -11.28 11.37
C ALA A 36 -7.36 -12.66 10.71
N TRP A 37 -8.55 -13.26 10.81
CA TRP A 37 -8.80 -14.63 10.34
C TRP A 37 -9.71 -14.68 9.12
N VAL A 38 -9.44 -15.66 8.27
CA VAL A 38 -10.31 -16.02 7.14
C VAL A 38 -10.64 -17.50 7.18
N THR A 39 -11.76 -17.83 6.56
CA THR A 39 -12.22 -19.23 6.40
C THR A 39 -12.41 -19.50 4.92
N ASP A 40 -11.87 -20.63 4.43
CA ASP A 40 -12.04 -21.04 3.05
C ASP A 40 -13.38 -21.74 2.80
N VAL A 41 -13.64 -22.07 1.55
CA VAL A 41 -14.88 -22.77 1.12
C VAL A 41 -15.03 -24.17 1.69
N GLU A 42 -13.97 -24.76 2.22
CA GLU A 42 -13.94 -26.07 2.87
C GLU A 42 -14.08 -25.95 4.41
N GLY A 43 -14.20 -24.74 4.95
CA GLY A 43 -14.32 -24.48 6.38
C GLY A 43 -13.00 -24.44 7.15
N ARG A 44 -11.84 -24.44 6.48
CA ARG A 44 -10.54 -24.33 7.14
C ARG A 44 -10.24 -22.89 7.51
N HIS A 45 -9.63 -22.69 8.67
CA HIS A 45 -9.31 -21.36 9.20
C HIS A 45 -7.84 -21.00 8.96
N TYR A 46 -7.58 -19.75 8.61
CA TYR A 46 -6.26 -19.23 8.36
C TYR A 46 -6.09 -17.86 8.99
N LEU A 47 -4.94 -17.62 9.60
CA LEU A 47 -4.49 -16.29 9.98
C LEU A 47 -3.99 -15.56 8.71
N ASP A 48 -4.64 -14.45 8.38
CA ASP A 48 -4.29 -13.62 7.22
C ASP A 48 -3.10 -12.69 7.55
N CYS A 49 -1.91 -13.14 7.18
CA CYS A 49 -0.70 -12.33 7.30
C CYS A 49 -0.34 -11.57 6.01
N LEU A 50 -1.29 -11.43 5.06
CA LEU A 50 -1.16 -10.56 3.88
C LEU A 50 -2.02 -9.29 3.99
N ALA A 51 -3.20 -9.39 4.60
CA ALA A 51 -4.17 -8.32 4.79
C ALA A 51 -4.47 -7.54 3.50
N GLY A 52 -4.66 -8.27 2.37
CA GLY A 52 -4.93 -7.65 1.07
C GLY A 52 -3.87 -6.63 0.65
N TYR A 53 -2.59 -6.90 0.88
CA TYR A 53 -1.47 -5.98 0.64
C TYR A 53 -1.64 -4.65 1.39
N SER A 54 -1.99 -4.71 2.68
CA SER A 54 -2.30 -3.57 3.55
C SER A 54 -3.63 -2.85 3.26
N ALA A 55 -4.53 -3.42 2.47
CA ALA A 55 -5.88 -2.88 2.32
C ALA A 55 -6.77 -3.17 3.55
N LEU A 56 -6.46 -4.24 4.27
CA LEU A 56 -7.17 -4.74 5.45
C LEU A 56 -6.43 -4.43 6.75
N ASN A 57 -5.82 -3.24 6.88
CA ASN A 57 -5.14 -2.84 8.10
C ASN A 57 -6.03 -2.96 9.35
N PHE A 58 -7.32 -2.73 9.22
CA PHE A 58 -8.30 -2.79 10.32
C PHE A 58 -8.93 -4.19 10.49
N GLY A 59 -8.44 -5.19 9.76
CA GLY A 59 -8.97 -6.55 9.73
C GLY A 59 -10.20 -6.71 8.86
N HIS A 60 -10.61 -7.95 8.71
CA HIS A 60 -11.80 -8.31 7.95
C HIS A 60 -13.05 -7.90 8.73
N ARG A 61 -13.98 -7.18 8.06
CA ARG A 61 -15.29 -6.82 8.59
C ARG A 61 -15.23 -6.08 9.93
N HIS A 62 -14.34 -5.09 10.07
CA HIS A 62 -14.32 -4.28 11.29
C HIS A 62 -15.71 -3.72 11.58
N PRO A 63 -16.27 -3.89 12.80
CA PRO A 63 -17.67 -3.59 13.07
C PRO A 63 -18.05 -2.13 12.77
N ASP A 64 -17.21 -1.16 13.12
CA ASP A 64 -17.50 0.26 12.90
C ASP A 64 -17.50 0.61 11.41
N LEU A 65 -16.60 0.00 10.62
CA LEU A 65 -16.51 0.21 9.17
C LEU A 65 -17.72 -0.41 8.46
N VAL A 66 -18.12 -1.62 8.87
CA VAL A 66 -19.32 -2.29 8.34
C VAL A 66 -20.57 -1.48 8.71
N ALA A 67 -20.67 -1.00 9.94
CA ALA A 67 -21.80 -0.17 10.37
C ALA A 67 -21.89 1.16 9.61
N ALA A 68 -20.73 1.82 9.33
CA ALA A 68 -20.69 3.02 8.51
C ALA A 68 -21.19 2.77 7.08
N ALA A 69 -20.72 1.66 6.47
CA ALA A 69 -21.18 1.26 5.15
C ALA A 69 -22.70 0.98 5.12
N HIS A 70 -23.24 0.21 6.06
CA HIS A 70 -24.66 -0.11 6.14
C HIS A 70 -25.50 1.16 6.28
N ARG A 71 -25.17 2.05 7.20
CA ARG A 71 -25.89 3.33 7.36
C ARG A 71 -25.91 4.16 6.08
N GLN A 72 -24.82 4.15 5.31
CA GLN A 72 -24.75 4.93 4.08
C GLN A 72 -25.46 4.25 2.89
N LEU A 73 -25.48 2.91 2.85
CA LEU A 73 -26.23 2.14 1.84
C LEU A 73 -27.75 2.40 1.92
N GLU A 74 -28.28 2.69 3.10
CA GLU A 74 -29.69 3.04 3.31
C GLU A 74 -30.04 4.48 2.87
N ARG A 75 -29.07 5.28 2.42
CA ARG A 75 -29.24 6.68 2.04
C ARG A 75 -28.94 6.87 0.55
N VAL A 76 -27.76 7.39 0.24
CA VAL A 76 -27.29 7.63 -1.13
C VAL A 76 -25.86 7.14 -1.30
N THR A 77 -25.62 6.39 -2.38
CA THR A 77 -24.31 5.76 -2.62
C THR A 77 -23.48 6.48 -3.67
N LEU A 78 -24.12 7.18 -4.61
CA LEU A 78 -23.45 7.89 -5.70
C LEU A 78 -24.24 9.13 -6.11
N THR A 79 -23.54 10.27 -6.24
CA THR A 79 -24.05 11.51 -6.85
C THR A 79 -23.17 11.97 -8.01
N SER A 80 -22.08 11.28 -8.30
CA SER A 80 -20.88 11.77 -9.00
C SER A 80 -20.38 13.10 -8.37
N ARG A 81 -19.77 13.97 -9.16
CA ARG A 81 -19.39 15.35 -8.74
C ARG A 81 -20.31 16.41 -9.37
N ALA A 82 -21.37 15.95 -10.05
CA ALA A 82 -22.40 16.83 -10.61
C ALA A 82 -23.25 17.48 -9.51
N PHE A 83 -23.44 16.75 -8.40
CA PHE A 83 -24.12 17.25 -7.20
C PHE A 83 -23.23 17.10 -5.98
N GLY A 84 -23.44 17.96 -4.97
CA GLY A 84 -22.82 17.78 -3.65
C GLY A 84 -23.39 16.56 -2.93
N ASN A 85 -22.62 16.03 -1.96
CA ASN A 85 -23.12 15.06 -0.97
C ASN A 85 -22.59 15.43 0.41
N ASP A 86 -23.27 14.99 1.45
CA ASP A 86 -23.00 15.35 2.83
C ASP A 86 -21.78 14.63 3.46
N GLN A 87 -21.18 13.66 2.77
CA GLN A 87 -20.03 12.92 3.27
C GLN A 87 -18.68 13.44 2.72
N LEU A 88 -18.67 14.00 1.51
CA LEU A 88 -17.45 14.41 0.85
C LEU A 88 -16.71 15.55 1.57
N GLY A 89 -17.45 16.60 1.95
CA GLY A 89 -16.84 17.75 2.64
C GLY A 89 -16.18 17.35 3.97
N PRO A 90 -16.91 16.69 4.88
CA PRO A 90 -16.34 16.17 6.12
C PRO A 90 -15.16 15.23 5.91
N PHE A 91 -15.26 14.26 4.99
CA PHE A 91 -14.14 13.35 4.66
C PHE A 91 -12.87 14.12 4.24
N CYS A 92 -13.01 15.10 3.33
CA CYS A 92 -11.86 15.90 2.91
C CYS A 92 -11.27 16.73 4.06
N ALA A 93 -12.11 17.32 4.91
CA ALA A 93 -11.64 18.10 6.06
C ALA A 93 -10.90 17.23 7.09
N GLU A 94 -11.47 16.08 7.44
CA GLU A 94 -10.90 15.13 8.41
C GLU A 94 -9.57 14.55 7.89
N LEU A 95 -9.50 14.16 6.61
CA LEU A 95 -8.27 13.65 6.00
C LEU A 95 -7.18 14.74 5.90
N ALA A 96 -7.56 15.98 5.56
CA ALA A 96 -6.64 17.09 5.55
C ALA A 96 -6.03 17.35 6.93
N VAL A 97 -6.85 17.33 7.99
CA VAL A 97 -6.37 17.46 9.39
C VAL A 97 -5.43 16.32 9.75
N LEU A 98 -5.81 15.06 9.47
CA LEU A 98 -4.99 13.90 9.81
C LEU A 98 -3.61 13.92 9.13
N THR A 99 -3.57 14.39 7.88
CA THR A 99 -2.34 14.47 7.08
C THR A 99 -1.59 15.79 7.25
N GLY A 100 -2.15 16.77 7.98
CA GLY A 100 -1.57 18.11 8.12
C GLY A 100 -1.50 18.88 6.81
N LYS A 101 -2.40 18.61 5.87
CA LYS A 101 -2.52 19.26 4.57
C LYS A 101 -3.82 20.04 4.45
N GLN A 102 -4.00 20.78 3.34
CA GLN A 102 -5.13 21.70 3.17
C GLN A 102 -6.19 21.21 2.19
N ARG A 103 -5.80 20.38 1.23
CA ARG A 103 -6.66 19.95 0.11
C ARG A 103 -6.61 18.45 -0.11
N VAL A 104 -7.74 17.90 -0.52
CA VAL A 104 -7.90 16.46 -0.83
C VAL A 104 -8.59 16.32 -2.18
N LEU A 105 -8.01 15.51 -3.04
CA LEU A 105 -8.61 15.04 -4.29
C LEU A 105 -8.92 13.55 -4.15
N PRO A 106 -10.16 13.16 -3.80
CA PRO A 106 -10.51 11.75 -3.65
C PRO A 106 -10.66 11.07 -5.02
N MET A 107 -10.12 9.86 -5.09
CA MET A 107 -10.17 8.94 -6.23
C MET A 107 -10.62 7.55 -5.72
N ASN A 108 -10.50 6.50 -6.54
CA ASN A 108 -10.96 5.16 -6.16
C ASN A 108 -9.79 4.21 -5.90
N THR A 109 -8.89 4.06 -6.84
CA THR A 109 -7.75 3.12 -6.75
C THR A 109 -6.44 3.85 -6.48
N GLY A 110 -5.45 3.14 -5.93
CA GLY A 110 -4.10 3.69 -5.74
C GLY A 110 -3.50 4.19 -7.06
N ALA A 111 -3.70 3.44 -8.14
CA ALA A 111 -3.23 3.85 -9.47
C ALA A 111 -3.85 5.17 -9.95
N GLU A 112 -5.15 5.40 -9.68
CA GLU A 112 -5.78 6.69 -9.98
C GLU A 112 -5.20 7.83 -9.13
N ALA A 113 -4.89 7.58 -7.85
CA ALA A 113 -4.22 8.58 -7.01
C ALA A 113 -2.82 8.90 -7.55
N VAL A 114 -2.04 7.89 -7.96
CA VAL A 114 -0.72 8.09 -8.58
C VAL A 114 -0.84 8.89 -9.87
N GLU A 115 -1.70 8.49 -10.83
CA GLU A 115 -1.90 9.21 -12.08
C GLU A 115 -2.35 10.66 -11.85
N SER A 116 -3.23 10.87 -10.86
CA SER A 116 -3.68 12.21 -10.46
C SER A 116 -2.52 13.03 -9.89
N GLY A 117 -1.69 12.42 -9.03
CA GLY A 117 -0.50 13.05 -8.47
C GLY A 117 0.53 13.44 -9.54
N LEU A 118 0.77 12.56 -10.53
CA LEU A 118 1.64 12.85 -11.67
C LEU A 118 1.11 14.04 -12.51
N LYS A 119 -0.21 14.07 -12.77
CA LYS A 119 -0.84 15.20 -13.48
C LYS A 119 -0.71 16.51 -12.71
N VAL A 120 -0.97 16.47 -11.40
CA VAL A 120 -0.82 17.65 -10.52
C VAL A 120 0.61 18.15 -10.51
N ALA A 121 1.60 17.25 -10.33
CA ALA A 121 3.01 17.62 -10.31
C ALA A 121 3.47 18.26 -11.63
N ARG A 122 3.08 17.71 -12.78
CA ARG A 122 3.40 18.32 -14.09
C ARG A 122 2.77 19.69 -14.24
N LYS A 123 1.46 19.81 -13.89
CA LYS A 123 0.75 21.07 -14.01
C LYS A 123 1.31 22.14 -13.07
N TRP A 124 1.65 21.78 -11.83
CA TRP A 124 2.35 22.65 -10.88
C TRP A 124 3.71 23.08 -11.44
N GLY A 125 4.45 22.14 -12.05
CA GLY A 125 5.70 22.44 -12.73
C GLY A 125 5.58 23.51 -13.80
N TYR A 126 4.54 23.47 -14.60
CA TYR A 126 4.29 24.46 -15.65
C TYR A 126 3.77 25.79 -15.11
N GLU A 127 2.78 25.78 -14.22
CA GLU A 127 2.08 26.98 -13.78
C GLU A 127 2.75 27.71 -12.61
N VAL A 128 3.50 26.98 -11.74
CA VAL A 128 4.08 27.52 -10.52
C VAL A 128 5.62 27.56 -10.57
N LYS A 129 6.26 26.44 -10.96
CA LYS A 129 7.72 26.39 -11.09
C LYS A 129 8.24 27.11 -12.33
N GLY A 130 7.43 27.18 -13.42
CA GLY A 130 7.79 27.84 -14.68
C GLY A 130 8.59 26.95 -15.63
N VAL A 131 8.49 25.64 -15.52
CA VAL A 131 9.08 24.69 -16.48
C VAL A 131 8.45 24.90 -17.85
N PRO A 132 9.20 24.93 -18.96
CA PRO A 132 8.64 25.06 -20.31
C PRO A 132 7.67 23.92 -20.64
N ALA A 133 6.67 24.20 -21.48
CA ALA A 133 5.65 23.23 -21.87
C ALA A 133 6.29 21.93 -22.37
N ASP A 134 5.71 20.80 -21.99
CA ASP A 134 6.08 19.43 -22.37
C ASP A 134 7.50 18.98 -21.90
N ARG A 135 8.16 19.75 -21.04
CA ARG A 135 9.49 19.43 -20.51
C ARG A 135 9.50 18.88 -19.10
N ALA A 136 8.38 18.91 -18.38
CA ALA A 136 8.32 18.46 -17.00
C ALA A 136 8.80 17.00 -16.83
N ARG A 137 9.76 16.79 -15.93
CA ARG A 137 10.34 15.50 -15.59
C ARG A 137 10.01 15.13 -14.14
N ILE A 138 9.81 13.84 -13.91
CA ILE A 138 9.57 13.29 -12.56
C ILE A 138 10.63 12.22 -12.33
N VAL A 139 11.36 12.36 -11.22
CA VAL A 139 12.32 11.32 -10.80
C VAL A 139 11.59 10.28 -9.98
N VAL A 140 11.82 9.00 -10.26
CA VAL A 140 11.20 7.84 -9.59
C VAL A 140 12.27 6.87 -9.13
N SER A 141 11.96 6.08 -8.10
CA SER A 141 12.89 5.08 -7.58
C SER A 141 12.74 3.74 -8.28
N ALA A 142 13.84 3.08 -8.61
CA ALA A 142 13.88 1.70 -9.06
C ALA A 142 13.25 0.78 -7.99
N GLY A 143 12.60 -0.31 -8.42
CA GLY A 143 11.91 -1.26 -7.54
C GLY A 143 10.60 -0.74 -6.96
N GLY A 144 10.19 0.49 -7.26
CA GLY A 144 8.91 1.05 -6.81
C GLY A 144 7.70 0.41 -7.50
N PHE A 145 6.61 0.28 -6.75
CA PHE A 145 5.32 -0.17 -7.26
C PHE A 145 4.25 0.91 -7.04
N HIS A 146 3.80 1.51 -8.14
CA HIS A 146 2.84 2.62 -8.11
C HIS A 146 1.50 2.30 -8.81
N GLY A 147 1.33 1.06 -9.26
CA GLY A 147 0.17 0.60 -10.02
C GLY A 147 0.55 0.01 -11.38
N ARG A 148 -0.46 -0.27 -12.22
CA ARG A 148 -0.26 -0.95 -13.51
C ARG A 148 -0.93 -0.25 -14.69
N THR A 149 -1.15 1.07 -14.62
CA THR A 149 -1.58 1.86 -15.77
C THR A 149 -0.46 2.02 -16.78
N ILE A 150 -0.79 2.38 -18.01
CA ILE A 150 0.20 2.51 -19.10
C ILE A 150 1.29 3.54 -18.80
N SER A 151 0.96 4.64 -18.09
CA SER A 151 1.96 5.64 -17.67
C SER A 151 2.88 5.06 -16.58
N ILE A 152 2.29 4.41 -15.58
CA ILE A 152 3.03 3.89 -14.42
C ILE A 152 3.98 2.76 -14.82
N VAL A 153 3.53 1.80 -15.63
CA VAL A 153 4.42 0.72 -16.08
C VAL A 153 5.56 1.24 -16.96
N GLY A 154 5.40 2.43 -17.57
CA GLY A 154 6.44 3.08 -18.36
C GLY A 154 7.72 3.42 -17.59
N PHE A 155 7.63 3.64 -16.29
CA PHE A 155 8.78 3.87 -15.41
C PHE A 155 9.03 2.73 -14.41
N SER A 156 8.31 1.61 -14.53
CA SER A 156 8.60 0.41 -13.74
C SER A 156 9.94 -0.21 -14.17
N THR A 157 10.68 -0.73 -13.20
CA THR A 157 11.89 -1.55 -13.45
C THR A 157 11.60 -3.05 -13.44
N ASP A 158 10.36 -3.46 -13.18
CA ASP A 158 9.91 -4.84 -13.27
C ASP A 158 9.65 -5.20 -14.76
N PRO A 159 10.43 -6.12 -15.35
CA PRO A 159 10.29 -6.51 -16.75
C PRO A 159 8.94 -7.15 -17.05
N ASP A 160 8.34 -7.90 -16.09
CA ASP A 160 7.05 -8.55 -16.27
C ASP A 160 5.90 -7.53 -16.28
N ALA A 161 6.03 -6.45 -15.50
CA ALA A 161 5.06 -5.36 -15.49
C ALA A 161 5.14 -4.47 -16.73
N ARG A 162 6.32 -4.37 -17.37
CA ARG A 162 6.61 -3.44 -18.47
C ARG A 162 6.59 -4.08 -19.85
N GLY A 163 6.96 -5.36 -19.95
CA GLY A 163 7.17 -6.05 -21.21
C GLY A 163 5.92 -6.06 -22.10
N GLY A 164 6.06 -5.60 -23.37
CA GLY A 164 4.99 -5.66 -24.37
C GLY A 164 3.95 -4.54 -24.31
N PHE A 165 4.04 -3.57 -23.39
CA PHE A 165 3.04 -2.52 -23.19
C PHE A 165 3.43 -1.12 -23.71
N GLY A 166 4.59 -0.99 -24.40
CA GLY A 166 4.97 0.28 -25.02
C GLY A 166 4.08 0.66 -26.22
N PRO A 167 4.13 1.94 -26.71
CA PRO A 167 5.04 3.00 -26.30
C PRO A 167 4.65 3.64 -24.96
N PHE A 168 5.66 4.10 -24.21
CA PHE A 168 5.46 4.62 -22.86
C PHE A 168 5.40 6.15 -22.80
N THR A 169 4.72 6.66 -21.79
CA THR A 169 4.66 8.09 -21.47
C THR A 169 6.07 8.60 -21.12
N PRO A 170 6.58 9.66 -21.78
CA PRO A 170 7.90 10.22 -21.49
C PRO A 170 7.93 11.08 -20.22
N GLY A 171 9.16 11.53 -19.85
CA GLY A 171 9.36 12.50 -18.78
C GLY A 171 9.56 11.87 -17.40
N PHE A 172 10.09 10.65 -17.36
CA PHE A 172 10.49 9.98 -16.12
C PHE A 172 11.98 9.63 -16.12
N ASP A 173 12.63 9.84 -14.97
CA ASP A 173 14.01 9.45 -14.70
C ASP A 173 14.03 8.46 -13.56
N VAL A 174 14.60 7.27 -13.78
CA VAL A 174 14.65 6.20 -12.78
C VAL A 174 16.02 6.20 -12.10
N VAL A 175 16.04 6.26 -10.77
CA VAL A 175 17.27 6.23 -9.95
C VAL A 175 17.23 5.06 -8.96
N PRO A 176 18.39 4.54 -8.50
CA PRO A 176 18.41 3.53 -7.45
C PRO A 176 17.75 4.03 -6.17
N TYR A 177 16.93 3.16 -5.53
CA TYR A 177 16.32 3.48 -4.23
C TYR A 177 17.39 3.51 -3.13
N GLY A 178 17.34 4.52 -2.27
CA GLY A 178 18.31 4.68 -1.18
C GLY A 178 19.59 5.43 -1.56
N ASP A 179 19.76 5.81 -2.83
CA ASP A 179 20.96 6.52 -3.33
C ASP A 179 20.66 8.03 -3.50
N LEU A 180 21.07 8.84 -2.52
CA LEU A 180 20.93 10.30 -2.57
C LEU A 180 21.84 10.94 -3.63
N GLY A 181 23.00 10.33 -3.94
CA GLY A 181 23.90 10.85 -4.95
C GLY A 181 23.30 10.73 -6.35
N ALA A 182 22.76 9.56 -6.67
CA ALA A 182 22.04 9.34 -7.93
C ALA A 182 20.79 10.23 -8.03
N LEU A 183 20.04 10.42 -6.93
CA LEU A 183 18.89 11.31 -6.91
C LEU A 183 19.29 12.76 -7.17
N ALA A 184 20.33 13.26 -6.49
CA ALA A 184 20.82 14.63 -6.68
C ALA A 184 21.29 14.87 -8.13
N ALA A 185 21.96 13.89 -8.75
CA ALA A 185 22.41 13.97 -10.14
C ALA A 185 21.27 13.97 -11.16
N ALA A 186 20.11 13.34 -10.83
CA ALA A 186 18.94 13.28 -11.70
C ALA A 186 18.03 14.53 -11.59
N ILE A 187 18.12 15.28 -10.50
CA ILE A 187 17.35 16.51 -10.33
C ILE A 187 17.96 17.63 -11.18
N GLY A 188 17.20 18.12 -12.15
CA GLY A 188 17.59 19.21 -13.05
C GLY A 188 16.53 20.32 -13.12
N PRO A 189 16.75 21.34 -13.99
CA PRO A 189 15.84 22.48 -14.10
C PRO A 189 14.38 22.11 -14.45
N ASP A 190 14.21 21.07 -15.24
CA ASP A 190 12.91 20.60 -15.71
C ASP A 190 12.25 19.58 -14.74
N THR A 191 12.95 19.18 -13.66
CA THR A 191 12.40 18.26 -12.66
C THR A 191 11.33 18.95 -11.84
N VAL A 192 10.12 18.35 -11.79
CA VAL A 192 8.96 18.93 -11.08
C VAL A 192 8.62 18.16 -9.81
N ALA A 193 8.96 16.86 -9.76
CA ALA A 193 8.70 16.02 -8.60
C ALA A 193 9.72 14.88 -8.48
N VAL A 194 9.89 14.41 -7.23
CA VAL A 194 10.44 13.10 -6.88
C VAL A 194 9.29 12.27 -6.32
N LEU A 195 9.00 11.13 -6.95
CA LEU A 195 7.97 10.17 -6.50
C LEU A 195 8.65 8.90 -5.99
N LEU A 196 8.36 8.52 -4.75
CA LEU A 196 8.83 7.26 -4.17
C LEU A 196 7.89 6.74 -3.08
N GLU A 197 7.97 5.43 -2.81
CA GLU A 197 7.41 4.82 -1.60
C GLU A 197 8.35 5.06 -0.41
N PRO A 198 7.87 5.50 0.76
CA PRO A 198 8.73 5.61 1.96
C PRO A 198 9.32 4.28 2.42
N VAL A 199 8.60 3.19 2.16
CA VAL A 199 9.06 1.79 2.27
C VAL A 199 8.53 1.06 1.06
N GLN A 200 9.40 0.46 0.25
CA GLN A 200 8.98 -0.25 -0.94
C GLN A 200 8.35 -1.60 -0.58
N GLY A 201 7.04 -1.73 -0.83
CA GLY A 201 6.27 -2.90 -0.43
C GLY A 201 6.49 -4.10 -1.31
N GLU A 202 6.22 -3.96 -2.61
CA GLU A 202 6.27 -5.07 -3.57
C GLU A 202 7.70 -5.57 -3.83
N ALA A 203 8.71 -4.71 -3.67
CA ALA A 203 10.12 -5.10 -3.73
C ALA A 203 10.58 -6.01 -2.55
N GLY A 204 9.70 -6.28 -1.58
CA GLY A 204 10.00 -7.15 -0.42
C GLY A 204 10.22 -6.40 0.89
N VAL A 205 9.43 -5.36 1.12
CA VAL A 205 9.48 -4.51 2.33
C VAL A 205 10.86 -3.87 2.51
N ILE A 206 11.32 -3.16 1.48
CA ILE A 206 12.63 -2.49 1.51
C ILE A 206 12.51 -1.19 2.30
N VAL A 207 13.12 -1.17 3.47
CA VAL A 207 13.26 0.03 4.31
C VAL A 207 14.49 0.79 3.83
N PRO A 208 14.39 2.10 3.54
CA PRO A 208 15.54 2.86 3.04
C PRO A 208 16.60 3.05 4.12
N PRO A 209 17.86 3.35 3.76
CA PRO A 209 18.90 3.71 4.71
C PRO A 209 18.48 4.88 5.62
N ALA A 210 18.99 4.89 6.85
CA ALA A 210 18.73 5.96 7.80
C ALA A 210 19.11 7.33 7.19
N GLY A 211 18.23 8.32 7.35
CA GLY A 211 18.44 9.66 6.82
C GLY A 211 18.07 9.83 5.33
N TYR A 212 17.76 8.75 4.59
CA TYR A 212 17.43 8.85 3.16
C TYR A 212 16.24 9.77 2.90
N LEU A 213 15.11 9.58 3.58
CA LEU A 213 13.92 10.42 3.37
C LEU A 213 14.17 11.89 3.74
N ALA A 214 14.96 12.16 4.78
CA ALA A 214 15.38 13.51 5.12
C ALA A 214 16.26 14.14 4.03
N GLY A 215 17.17 13.35 3.46
CA GLY A 215 18.00 13.79 2.31
C GLY A 215 17.15 14.05 1.07
N VAL A 216 16.15 13.20 0.77
CA VAL A 216 15.18 13.44 -0.32
C VAL A 216 14.46 14.77 -0.11
N ARG A 217 13.95 15.04 1.11
CA ARG A 217 13.28 16.29 1.43
C ARG A 217 14.19 17.50 1.18
N ALA A 218 15.42 17.45 1.70
CA ALA A 218 16.38 18.54 1.52
C ALA A 218 16.70 18.81 0.03
N LEU A 219 16.96 17.75 -0.77
CA LEU A 219 17.19 17.90 -2.21
C LEU A 219 15.98 18.49 -2.94
N CYS A 220 14.75 18.09 -2.55
CA CYS A 220 13.54 18.65 -3.12
C CYS A 220 13.37 20.13 -2.78
N ASP A 221 13.64 20.52 -1.52
CA ASP A 221 13.56 21.91 -1.06
C ASP A 221 14.56 22.80 -1.82
N ASP A 222 15.83 22.39 -1.88
CA ASP A 222 16.91 23.14 -2.53
C ASP A 222 16.61 23.36 -4.02
N ALA A 223 16.03 22.39 -4.69
CA ALA A 223 15.72 22.43 -6.13
C ALA A 223 14.31 22.97 -6.45
N ARG A 224 13.49 23.31 -5.44
CA ARG A 224 12.06 23.63 -5.62
C ARG A 224 11.33 22.53 -6.43
N VAL A 225 11.43 21.30 -5.98
CA VAL A 225 10.84 20.09 -6.59
C VAL A 225 9.85 19.51 -5.57
N LEU A 226 8.69 19.03 -6.01
CA LEU A 226 7.72 18.41 -5.12
C LEU A 226 8.24 17.04 -4.65
N PHE A 227 8.22 16.80 -3.34
CA PHE A 227 8.33 15.46 -2.80
C PHE A 227 6.94 14.81 -2.76
N VAL A 228 6.72 13.80 -3.60
CA VAL A 228 5.49 13.01 -3.69
C VAL A 228 5.73 11.67 -3.00
N ALA A 229 5.13 11.47 -1.83
CA ALA A 229 5.21 10.22 -1.09
C ALA A 229 4.04 9.31 -1.46
N ASP A 230 4.35 8.15 -2.03
CA ASP A 230 3.36 7.09 -2.23
C ASP A 230 3.19 6.30 -0.93
N GLU A 231 2.22 6.71 -0.14
CA GLU A 231 1.83 6.11 1.13
C GLU A 231 0.66 5.12 0.98
N VAL A 232 0.36 4.70 -0.25
CA VAL A 232 -0.77 3.80 -0.53
C VAL A 232 -0.63 2.48 0.23
N GLN A 233 0.59 1.97 0.40
CA GLN A 233 0.83 0.74 1.17
C GLN A 233 1.42 1.00 2.55
N SER A 234 2.33 1.96 2.69
CA SER A 234 3.08 2.25 3.91
C SER A 234 2.28 3.05 4.94
N GLY A 235 1.31 3.83 4.49
CA GLY A 235 0.50 4.71 5.32
C GLY A 235 -0.58 4.01 6.15
N LEU A 236 -1.38 4.84 6.83
CA LEU A 236 -2.60 4.46 7.54
C LEU A 236 -2.39 3.31 8.54
N GLY A 237 -1.29 3.39 9.29
CA GLY A 237 -1.01 2.50 10.41
C GLY A 237 -0.04 1.35 10.11
N ARG A 238 0.22 1.00 8.84
CA ARG A 238 1.05 -0.16 8.50
C ARG A 238 2.44 -0.13 9.15
N THR A 239 3.08 1.02 9.15
CA THR A 239 4.40 1.24 9.76
C THR A 239 4.33 1.64 11.25
N GLY A 240 3.13 1.65 11.84
CA GLY A 240 2.89 2.15 13.19
C GLY A 240 2.69 3.66 13.27
N GLN A 241 2.68 4.34 12.13
CA GLN A 241 2.41 5.78 11.98
C GLN A 241 1.23 6.00 11.02
N VAL A 242 0.61 7.16 11.09
CA VAL A 242 -0.41 7.55 10.08
C VAL A 242 0.25 7.66 8.71
N LEU A 243 1.42 8.29 8.63
CA LEU A 243 2.24 8.43 7.44
C LEU A 243 3.65 7.90 7.75
N ALA A 244 4.19 7.03 6.93
CA ALA A 244 5.50 6.44 7.14
C ALA A 244 6.62 7.49 7.09
N THR A 245 6.50 8.50 6.24
CA THR A 245 7.42 9.64 6.16
C THR A 245 7.55 10.35 7.50
N ARG A 246 6.47 10.52 8.26
CA ARG A 246 6.50 11.13 9.60
C ARG A 246 7.25 10.31 10.63
N GLY A 247 7.29 8.99 10.47
CA GLY A 247 8.16 8.12 11.25
C GLY A 247 9.65 8.44 11.09
N ALA A 248 10.02 9.01 9.94
CA ALA A 248 11.36 9.51 9.64
C ALA A 248 11.53 11.02 9.93
N GLY A 249 10.53 11.69 10.53
CA GLY A 249 10.55 13.12 10.81
C GLY A 249 10.42 14.01 9.57
N VAL A 250 9.80 13.51 8.50
CA VAL A 250 9.71 14.19 7.21
C VAL A 250 8.26 14.37 6.78
N ASP A 251 7.91 15.55 6.31
CA ASP A 251 6.65 15.81 5.60
C ASP A 251 6.89 15.91 4.09
N ALA A 252 6.05 15.23 3.31
CA ALA A 252 6.04 15.36 1.85
C ALA A 252 5.15 16.54 1.41
N ASP A 253 5.33 17.03 0.19
CA ASP A 253 4.45 18.04 -0.40
C ASP A 253 3.12 17.43 -0.82
N VAL A 254 3.18 16.20 -1.33
CA VAL A 254 2.02 15.43 -1.80
C VAL A 254 2.04 14.04 -1.18
N TYR A 255 0.92 13.63 -0.62
CA TYR A 255 0.68 12.26 -0.19
C TYR A 255 -0.31 11.57 -1.13
N LEU A 256 0.04 10.38 -1.58
CA LEU A 256 -0.86 9.48 -2.28
C LEU A 256 -1.32 8.41 -1.29
N LEU A 257 -2.62 8.32 -1.07
CA LEU A 257 -3.23 7.40 -0.10
C LEU A 257 -4.20 6.46 -0.81
N GLY A 258 -4.37 5.26 -0.29
CA GLY A 258 -5.28 4.27 -0.86
C GLY A 258 -5.40 3.04 0.04
N LYS A 259 -5.67 1.89 -0.53
CA LYS A 259 -5.74 0.60 0.19
C LYS A 259 -6.53 0.70 1.50
N ALA A 260 -5.86 0.79 2.65
CA ALA A 260 -6.49 0.88 3.97
C ALA A 260 -7.46 2.07 4.12
N LEU A 261 -7.35 3.11 3.30
CA LEU A 261 -8.29 4.24 3.33
C LEU A 261 -9.74 3.81 3.08
N GLY A 262 -9.95 2.75 2.28
CA GLY A 262 -11.25 2.15 2.02
C GLY A 262 -11.67 1.09 3.05
N GLY A 263 -10.89 0.88 4.13
CA GLY A 263 -11.22 0.00 5.24
C GLY A 263 -11.37 -1.48 4.87
N GLY A 264 -10.88 -1.90 3.68
CA GLY A 264 -11.12 -3.25 3.15
C GLY A 264 -12.57 -3.51 2.72
N ILE A 265 -13.40 -2.46 2.62
CA ILE A 265 -14.83 -2.54 2.28
C ILE A 265 -15.09 -1.96 0.88
N VAL A 266 -14.50 -0.80 0.59
CA VAL A 266 -14.70 -0.09 -0.69
C VAL A 266 -13.37 0.39 -1.25
N PRO A 267 -13.22 0.48 -2.58
CA PRO A 267 -12.10 1.19 -3.17
C PRO A 267 -12.20 2.68 -2.83
N LEU A 268 -11.14 3.22 -2.22
CA LEU A 268 -10.99 4.64 -1.92
C LEU A 268 -9.51 5.01 -1.92
N SER A 269 -9.19 6.09 -2.58
CA SER A 269 -7.86 6.69 -2.59
C SER A 269 -7.94 8.22 -2.61
N ALA A 270 -6.84 8.89 -2.37
CA ALA A 270 -6.77 10.33 -2.42
C ALA A 270 -5.36 10.83 -2.76
N VAL A 271 -5.32 11.99 -3.42
CA VAL A 271 -4.15 12.86 -3.47
C VAL A 271 -4.38 13.95 -2.42
N VAL A 272 -3.41 14.15 -1.55
CA VAL A 272 -3.51 15.14 -0.46
C VAL A 272 -2.29 16.07 -0.51
N ALA A 273 -2.53 17.37 -0.58
CA ALA A 273 -1.48 18.40 -0.63
C ALA A 273 -1.99 19.74 -0.16
N ASP A 274 -1.11 20.75 -0.13
CA ASP A 274 -1.49 22.11 0.19
C ASP A 274 -2.11 22.84 -1.01
N THR A 275 -2.66 24.03 -0.74
CA THR A 275 -3.45 24.78 -1.75
C THR A 275 -2.58 25.24 -2.92
N ASP A 276 -1.32 25.54 -2.71
CA ASP A 276 -0.37 25.96 -3.74
C ASP A 276 -0.02 24.82 -4.72
N VAL A 277 -0.23 23.58 -4.32
CA VAL A 277 -0.02 22.40 -5.17
C VAL A 277 -1.33 21.93 -5.81
N LEU A 278 -2.37 21.58 -5.02
CA LEU A 278 -3.63 21.07 -5.57
C LEU A 278 -4.51 22.18 -6.19
N GLY A 279 -4.27 23.44 -5.83
CA GLY A 279 -4.99 24.60 -6.40
C GLY A 279 -4.70 24.88 -7.87
N VAL A 280 -3.74 24.19 -8.49
CA VAL A 280 -3.51 24.28 -9.95
C VAL A 280 -4.64 23.63 -10.76
N LEU A 281 -5.40 22.71 -10.16
CA LEU A 281 -6.54 22.08 -10.84
C LEU A 281 -7.74 23.02 -10.91
N ARG A 282 -8.30 23.17 -12.09
CA ARG A 282 -9.50 23.98 -12.36
C ARG A 282 -10.66 23.11 -12.81
N PRO A 283 -11.92 23.58 -12.69
CA PRO A 283 -13.08 22.83 -13.16
C PRO A 283 -12.91 22.33 -14.60
N GLY A 284 -13.28 21.07 -14.84
CA GLY A 284 -13.17 20.40 -16.14
C GLY A 284 -11.82 19.77 -16.49
N GLN A 285 -10.76 20.02 -15.72
CA GLN A 285 -9.41 19.52 -16.05
C GLN A 285 -9.11 18.12 -15.52
N HIS A 286 -9.83 17.69 -14.49
CA HIS A 286 -9.70 16.36 -13.90
C HIS A 286 -11.01 15.95 -13.25
N GLY A 287 -11.28 14.63 -13.19
CA GLY A 287 -12.51 14.14 -12.61
C GLY A 287 -12.56 12.62 -12.52
N SER A 288 -13.56 12.14 -11.78
CA SER A 288 -13.90 10.74 -11.62
C SER A 288 -15.39 10.64 -11.30
N THR A 289 -16.09 9.68 -11.91
CA THR A 289 -17.51 9.44 -11.62
C THR A 289 -17.72 8.97 -10.17
N PHE A 290 -16.86 8.08 -9.68
CA PHE A 290 -16.97 7.48 -8.35
C PHE A 290 -16.06 8.15 -7.31
N GLY A 291 -15.06 8.93 -7.69
CA GLY A 291 -14.16 9.59 -6.75
C GLY A 291 -14.90 10.55 -5.83
N GLY A 292 -14.87 10.29 -4.51
CA GLY A 292 -15.59 11.06 -3.49
C GLY A 292 -17.08 10.71 -3.39
N ASN A 293 -17.47 9.49 -3.79
CA ASN A 293 -18.85 9.04 -3.59
C ASN A 293 -19.21 8.92 -2.11
N PRO A 294 -20.50 9.10 -1.73
CA PRO A 294 -20.92 9.12 -0.34
C PRO A 294 -20.57 7.85 0.44
N LEU A 295 -20.71 6.67 -0.19
CA LEU A 295 -20.42 5.40 0.48
C LEU A 295 -18.93 5.29 0.86
N ALA A 296 -18.04 5.55 -0.10
CA ALA A 296 -16.61 5.50 0.16
C ALA A 296 -16.17 6.58 1.17
N CYS A 297 -16.72 7.79 1.07
CA CYS A 297 -16.42 8.85 2.05
C CYS A 297 -16.91 8.48 3.47
N ALA A 298 -18.08 7.90 3.62
CA ALA A 298 -18.59 7.48 4.93
C ALA A 298 -17.71 6.39 5.57
N VAL A 299 -17.30 5.40 4.79
CA VAL A 299 -16.35 4.36 5.26
C VAL A 299 -14.98 4.99 5.56
N GLY A 300 -14.47 5.85 4.67
CA GLY A 300 -13.19 6.54 4.87
C GLY A 300 -13.18 7.38 6.16
N ARG A 301 -14.25 8.09 6.49
CA ARG A 301 -14.39 8.83 7.75
C ARG A 301 -14.28 7.91 8.97
N ALA A 302 -14.94 6.75 8.94
CA ALA A 302 -14.82 5.77 10.02
C ALA A 302 -13.38 5.21 10.13
N VAL A 303 -12.66 5.07 9.01
CA VAL A 303 -11.21 4.74 9.03
C VAL A 303 -10.40 5.84 9.71
N LEU A 304 -10.66 7.11 9.37
CA LEU A 304 -9.95 8.25 9.98
C LEU A 304 -10.21 8.34 11.49
N GLU A 305 -11.43 8.05 11.93
CA GLU A 305 -11.79 7.99 13.36
C GLU A 305 -10.99 6.91 14.11
N LEU A 306 -10.85 5.70 13.53
CA LEU A 306 -10.03 4.63 14.13
C LEU A 306 -8.54 5.02 14.23
N LEU A 307 -8.03 5.84 13.33
CA LEU A 307 -6.64 6.30 13.33
C LEU A 307 -6.42 7.53 14.21
N ALA A 308 -7.46 8.29 14.52
CA ALA A 308 -7.38 9.49 15.35
C ALA A 308 -7.14 9.19 16.84
N ASP A 309 -7.43 7.95 17.30
CA ASP A 309 -7.09 7.55 18.67
C ASP A 309 -5.58 7.37 18.83
N THR A 310 -4.95 8.38 19.42
CA THR A 310 -3.52 8.41 19.73
C THR A 310 -3.19 7.84 21.12
N GLY A 311 -4.19 7.39 21.86
CA GLY A 311 -4.02 6.81 23.20
C GLY A 311 -3.23 5.48 23.18
N PRO A 312 -2.84 4.98 24.37
CA PRO A 312 -2.02 3.77 24.47
C PRO A 312 -2.73 2.49 24.00
N HIS A 313 -4.05 2.53 23.91
CA HIS A 313 -4.88 1.44 23.41
C HIS A 313 -5.36 1.66 21.97
N GLY A 314 -5.09 2.82 21.39
CA GLY A 314 -5.44 3.14 20.00
C GLY A 314 -4.74 2.22 18.99
N MET A 315 -5.32 2.16 17.80
CA MET A 315 -4.90 1.24 16.73
C MET A 315 -3.40 1.36 16.39
N LEU A 316 -2.89 2.59 16.29
CA LEU A 316 -1.48 2.84 15.98
C LEU A 316 -0.53 2.36 17.11
N ALA A 317 -0.89 2.63 18.38
CA ALA A 317 -0.08 2.21 19.51
C ALA A 317 -0.05 0.67 19.64
N ALA A 318 -1.20 0.03 19.45
CA ALA A 318 -1.30 -1.42 19.40
C ALA A 318 -0.49 -2.02 18.25
N GLY A 319 -0.59 -1.44 17.06
CA GLY A 319 0.18 -1.85 15.88
C GLY A 319 1.70 -1.76 16.10
N ARG A 320 2.18 -0.69 16.76
CA ARG A 320 3.61 -0.57 17.13
C ARG A 320 4.07 -1.68 18.08
N ARG A 321 3.30 -1.96 19.15
CA ARG A 321 3.67 -3.03 20.11
C ARG A 321 3.74 -4.39 19.43
N ARG A 322 2.70 -4.76 18.70
CA ARG A 322 2.62 -6.05 17.97
C ARG A 322 3.67 -6.14 16.86
N GLY A 323 3.97 -5.01 16.23
CA GLY A 323 5.04 -4.90 15.24
C GLY A 323 6.42 -5.18 15.87
N ALA A 324 6.70 -4.64 17.06
CA ALA A 324 7.95 -4.93 17.77
C ALA A 324 8.08 -6.44 18.07
N VAL A 325 7.00 -7.09 18.53
CA VAL A 325 6.97 -8.54 18.76
C VAL A 325 7.24 -9.32 17.45
N LEU A 326 6.60 -8.92 16.35
CA LEU A 326 6.81 -9.56 15.05
C LEU A 326 8.28 -9.47 14.61
N GLN A 327 8.86 -8.26 14.62
CA GLN A 327 10.24 -8.03 14.19
C GLN A 327 11.23 -8.80 15.08
N GLU A 328 11.05 -8.79 16.41
CA GLU A 328 11.89 -9.52 17.36
C GLU A 328 11.86 -11.02 17.11
N ARG A 329 10.65 -11.60 17.00
CA ARG A 329 10.50 -13.06 16.77
C ARG A 329 11.07 -13.51 15.43
N LEU A 330 10.78 -12.78 14.34
CA LEU A 330 11.34 -13.08 13.02
C LEU A 330 12.88 -12.93 13.02
N GLY A 331 13.40 -11.92 13.73
CA GLY A 331 14.84 -11.70 13.85
C GLY A 331 15.60 -12.88 14.49
N ARG A 332 14.95 -13.62 15.38
CA ARG A 332 15.53 -14.83 16.01
C ARG A 332 15.74 -15.98 15.03
N LEU A 333 15.01 -16.00 13.92
CA LEU A 333 15.11 -17.03 12.89
C LEU A 333 16.30 -16.80 11.92
N VAL A 334 16.96 -15.63 11.99
CA VAL A 334 18.14 -15.35 11.16
C VAL A 334 19.26 -16.33 11.51
N GLY A 335 19.79 -17.03 10.50
CA GLY A 335 20.72 -18.15 10.66
C GLY A 335 20.01 -19.50 10.88
N HIS A 336 18.70 -19.52 11.08
CA HIS A 336 17.87 -20.71 11.24
C HIS A 336 16.90 -20.92 10.05
N GLY A 337 17.43 -20.87 8.84
CA GLY A 337 16.65 -20.98 7.59
C GLY A 337 16.15 -19.63 7.06
N VAL A 338 16.38 -18.55 7.79
CA VAL A 338 16.17 -17.16 7.34
C VAL A 338 17.52 -16.51 7.11
N VAL A 339 17.71 -15.86 5.96
CA VAL A 339 18.94 -15.14 5.59
C VAL A 339 18.90 -13.72 6.15
N ALA A 340 17.77 -13.05 5.99
CA ALA A 340 17.58 -11.68 6.45
C ALA A 340 16.12 -11.41 6.78
N VAL A 341 15.91 -10.49 7.73
CA VAL A 341 14.62 -9.89 8.03
C VAL A 341 14.75 -8.39 7.93
N ARG A 342 13.80 -7.74 7.28
CA ARG A 342 13.69 -6.29 7.21
C ARG A 342 12.23 -5.88 7.38
N GLY A 343 11.99 -4.71 7.95
CA GLY A 343 10.62 -4.26 8.14
C GLY A 343 10.48 -3.12 9.11
N VAL A 344 9.24 -2.66 9.26
CA VAL A 344 8.85 -1.58 10.17
C VAL A 344 7.39 -1.76 10.60
N GLY A 345 7.12 -1.62 11.88
CA GLY A 345 5.78 -1.88 12.42
C GLY A 345 5.34 -3.32 12.17
N LEU A 346 4.08 -3.53 11.82
CA LEU A 346 3.50 -4.84 11.48
C LEU A 346 3.74 -5.21 10.00
N TRP A 347 4.93 -4.97 9.48
CA TRP A 347 5.28 -5.23 8.09
C TRP A 347 6.72 -5.73 8.00
N ALA A 348 6.90 -6.95 7.55
CA ALA A 348 8.20 -7.58 7.44
C ALA A 348 8.36 -8.33 6.11
N GLY A 349 9.54 -8.16 5.49
CA GLY A 349 10.06 -9.02 4.45
C GLY A 349 11.06 -10.00 5.05
N VAL A 350 10.89 -11.29 4.76
CA VAL A 350 11.72 -12.37 5.28
C VAL A 350 12.34 -13.10 4.11
N ASP A 351 13.65 -13.03 4.00
CA ASP A 351 14.40 -13.76 2.99
C ASP A 351 14.71 -15.15 3.52
N VAL A 352 14.04 -16.15 2.97
CA VAL A 352 14.27 -17.56 3.29
C VAL A 352 15.54 -18.03 2.58
N ASP A 353 16.29 -18.93 3.20
CA ASP A 353 17.46 -19.55 2.58
C ASP A 353 17.04 -20.26 1.28
N PRO A 354 17.56 -19.87 0.11
CA PRO A 354 17.16 -20.48 -1.17
C PRO A 354 17.40 -22.00 -1.24
N ARG A 355 18.26 -22.55 -0.37
CA ARG A 355 18.48 -24.00 -0.27
C ARG A 355 17.27 -24.76 0.28
N LEU A 356 16.39 -24.08 1.03
CA LEU A 356 15.15 -24.63 1.58
C LEU A 356 13.96 -24.54 0.60
N GLY A 357 14.11 -23.81 -0.51
CA GLY A 357 13.09 -23.68 -1.54
C GLY A 357 12.79 -22.23 -1.91
N SER A 358 11.77 -22.05 -2.76
CA SER A 358 11.28 -20.74 -3.16
C SER A 358 10.36 -20.15 -2.09
N GLY A 359 10.20 -18.82 -2.08
CA GLY A 359 9.21 -18.15 -1.25
C GLY A 359 7.79 -18.69 -1.47
N ARG A 360 7.47 -19.10 -2.68
CA ARG A 360 6.21 -19.78 -3.02
C ARG A 360 6.03 -21.09 -2.27
N ALA A 361 7.03 -21.96 -2.27
CA ALA A 361 6.98 -23.25 -1.57
C ALA A 361 6.78 -23.07 -0.06
N VAL A 362 7.48 -22.09 0.53
CA VAL A 362 7.33 -21.74 1.95
C VAL A 362 5.93 -21.17 2.23
N SER A 363 5.39 -20.30 1.36
CA SER A 363 4.04 -19.75 1.51
C SER A 363 2.98 -20.86 1.45
N GLU A 364 3.12 -21.83 0.57
CA GLU A 364 2.23 -22.99 0.50
C GLU A 364 2.36 -23.91 1.73
N ALA A 365 3.56 -24.08 2.27
CA ALA A 365 3.78 -24.84 3.50
C ALA A 365 3.14 -24.14 4.72
N LEU A 366 3.24 -22.82 4.81
CA LEU A 366 2.57 -22.02 5.83
C LEU A 366 1.04 -22.08 5.70
N ALA A 367 0.50 -22.04 4.49
CA ALA A 367 -0.94 -22.19 4.27
C ALA A 367 -1.46 -23.52 4.80
N ARG A 368 -0.71 -24.63 4.63
CA ARG A 368 -1.07 -25.93 5.24
C ARG A 368 -1.07 -25.93 6.77
N ARG A 369 -0.42 -24.93 7.40
CA ARG A 369 -0.42 -24.71 8.87
C ARG A 369 -1.37 -23.60 9.32
N GLY A 370 -2.23 -23.14 8.43
CA GLY A 370 -3.22 -22.13 8.75
C GLY A 370 -2.68 -20.71 8.79
N VAL A 371 -1.57 -20.40 8.11
CA VAL A 371 -1.01 -19.04 7.98
C VAL A 371 -0.89 -18.65 6.52
N LEU A 372 -1.55 -17.56 6.13
CA LEU A 372 -1.48 -17.02 4.77
C LEU A 372 -0.47 -15.88 4.69
N VAL A 373 0.61 -16.11 3.98
CA VAL A 373 1.60 -15.12 3.57
C VAL A 373 1.71 -15.13 2.04
N LYS A 374 2.39 -14.16 1.46
CA LYS A 374 2.64 -14.13 0.02
C LYS A 374 4.11 -13.93 -0.28
N ASP A 375 4.59 -14.76 -1.20
CA ASP A 375 5.89 -14.60 -1.81
C ASP A 375 5.97 -13.32 -2.66
N THR A 376 7.15 -12.74 -2.71
CA THR A 376 7.57 -11.74 -3.68
C THR A 376 8.95 -12.14 -4.17
N HIS A 377 9.49 -11.53 -5.18
CA HIS A 377 10.81 -11.82 -5.78
C HIS A 377 11.67 -12.93 -5.13
N GLY A 378 11.80 -14.07 -5.80
CA GLY A 378 12.70 -15.16 -5.41
C GLY A 378 12.26 -15.92 -4.15
N ALA A 379 13.03 -15.82 -3.06
CA ALA A 379 12.80 -16.53 -1.80
C ALA A 379 12.25 -15.62 -0.69
N THR A 380 11.82 -14.40 -0.99
CA THR A 380 11.25 -13.48 -0.01
C THR A 380 9.77 -13.77 0.22
N ILE A 381 9.35 -13.85 1.48
CA ILE A 381 7.95 -13.86 1.89
C ILE A 381 7.63 -12.62 2.72
N ARG A 382 6.37 -12.18 2.69
CA ARG A 382 5.94 -10.97 3.40
C ARG A 382 4.96 -11.29 4.50
N PHE A 383 5.20 -10.72 5.70
CA PHE A 383 4.28 -10.69 6.82
C PHE A 383 3.71 -9.27 6.97
N SER A 384 2.42 -9.14 6.79
CA SER A 384 1.68 -7.88 6.94
C SER A 384 0.30 -8.11 7.57
N PRO A 385 0.21 -8.77 8.75
CA PRO A 385 -1.07 -9.06 9.37
C PRO A 385 -1.86 -7.76 9.64
N PRO A 386 -3.19 -7.81 9.79
CA PRO A 386 -3.98 -6.67 10.22
C PRO A 386 -3.50 -6.07 11.54
N LEU A 387 -3.73 -4.78 11.77
CA LEU A 387 -3.35 -4.11 13.02
C LEU A 387 -4.12 -4.65 14.23
N VAL A 388 -5.22 -5.34 14.02
CA VAL A 388 -6.04 -5.99 15.05
C VAL A 388 -5.50 -7.35 15.50
N VAL A 389 -4.49 -7.90 14.84
CA VAL A 389 -3.83 -9.17 15.24
C VAL A 389 -3.39 -9.10 16.70
N THR A 390 -3.51 -10.17 17.46
CA THR A 390 -3.00 -10.27 18.83
C THR A 390 -1.52 -10.68 18.86
N GLU A 391 -0.84 -10.52 20.00
CA GLU A 391 0.53 -10.99 20.17
C GLU A 391 0.64 -12.51 20.09
N ASP A 392 -0.37 -13.24 20.57
CA ASP A 392 -0.45 -14.70 20.48
C ASP A 392 -0.61 -15.15 19.00
N GLU A 393 -1.41 -14.44 18.21
CA GLU A 393 -1.55 -14.71 16.79
C GLU A 393 -0.25 -14.41 16.01
N VAL A 394 0.47 -13.34 16.39
CA VAL A 394 1.80 -13.07 15.85
C VAL A 394 2.77 -14.21 16.20
N ALA A 395 2.73 -14.67 17.46
CA ALA A 395 3.53 -15.82 17.89
C ALA A 395 3.21 -17.06 17.06
N PHE A 396 1.91 -17.41 16.93
CA PHE A 396 1.46 -18.54 16.12
C PHE A 396 1.99 -18.48 14.67
N ALA A 397 1.96 -17.30 14.02
CA ALA A 397 2.44 -17.15 12.66
C ALA A 397 3.96 -17.39 12.53
N VAL A 398 4.74 -16.89 13.50
CA VAL A 398 6.21 -17.08 13.47
C VAL A 398 6.61 -18.49 13.86
N ASP A 399 5.94 -19.10 14.86
CA ASP A 399 6.17 -20.49 15.24
C ASP A 399 5.83 -21.46 14.10
N ALA A 400 4.78 -21.17 13.31
CA ALA A 400 4.47 -21.93 12.10
C ALA A 400 5.58 -21.79 11.04
N LEU A 401 6.18 -20.60 10.88
CA LEU A 401 7.33 -20.42 9.99
C LEU A 401 8.54 -21.24 10.46
N GLU A 402 8.86 -21.19 11.74
CA GLU A 402 9.97 -21.95 12.32
C GLU A 402 9.80 -23.46 12.03
N GLN A 403 8.62 -24.00 12.28
CA GLN A 403 8.30 -25.41 11.98
C GLN A 403 8.45 -25.75 10.48
N VAL A 404 8.00 -24.86 9.58
CA VAL A 404 8.18 -25.03 8.13
C VAL A 404 9.66 -25.07 7.76
N LEU A 405 10.45 -24.17 8.32
CA LEU A 405 11.89 -24.13 8.05
C LEU A 405 12.61 -25.38 8.55
N ASP A 406 12.22 -25.91 9.71
CA ASP A 406 12.79 -27.15 10.26
C ASP A 406 12.45 -28.37 9.42
N GLU A 407 11.25 -28.45 8.86
CA GLU A 407 10.84 -29.54 7.95
C GLU A 407 11.51 -29.51 6.58
N LEU A 408 11.93 -28.31 6.12
CA LEU A 408 12.58 -28.13 4.83
C LEU A 408 14.11 -28.30 4.90
N ARG A 409 14.70 -28.40 6.09
CA ARG A 409 16.12 -28.72 6.31
C ARG A 409 16.42 -30.20 6.15
#